data_3185a43295e1689cbd6a3236581302b0
#
_entry.id   3185a43295e1689cbd6a3236581302b0
#
_cell.length_a   1.000
_cell.length_b   1.000
_cell.length_c   1.000
_cell.angle_alpha   90.00
_cell.angle_beta   90.00
_cell.angle_gamma   90.00
#
_symmetry.space_group_name_H-M   'P 1'
#
loop_
_entity.id
_entity.type
_entity.pdbx_description
1 polymer ?
#
loop_
_entity_poly.entity_id
_entity_poly.type
_entity_poly.pdbx_seq_one_letter_code
_entity_poly.pdbx_strand_id
1 'polypeptide(L)'
;MSDNGSAAAADPIVISGMAVEAPGGIDSPDTLWSALAESRELLGPFPRDRGWNLDDLLSESRVADGWRQVCDSGGFLAGAAAFDPPFFGLTQHEATVMHPQQRVAMRVAWKALENAGINPGTLEGSEVGCFVGMSMTEYGSRTTTADEYTGFRTVGMGQLGGAGRISHCLGLTGPSMSIDSACASSLTAVQLAANAIQLDECDWAIAGAVCVLGEPTAFYEFSRLHALSADGHCRAYSDDATGTVWGEGAGMVVVERESRARKLGHRIYGRILAIRTNHNGKGKPILVPRTRAQAQLVGKTLHAAGIDAADLGMIEGHGTATLAGDPQELTALFKTYGAAGCQALLGSIKSNVGHAQAASGMLGLIKLLLAGRHGHIPPTLFSDNPTKTVDWDSTGLRLATKLHPWEPKDGVRYGAASSFGAGGSNAHAIIAMPAGCGE
;
A
#
# COMPACT_ATOMS: atom_id res chain seq x y z
N MET A 1 -38.74 30.71 14.57
CA MET A 1 -38.41 29.47 15.21
C MET A 1 -37.44 28.79 14.27
N SER A 2 -36.15 28.98 14.50
CA SER A 2 -35.07 28.36 13.73
C SER A 2 -34.79 26.99 14.33
N ASP A 3 -35.19 25.96 13.60
CA ASP A 3 -34.90 24.58 13.93
C ASP A 3 -33.40 24.37 13.71
N ASN A 4 -32.64 24.45 14.80
CA ASN A 4 -31.25 24.00 14.85
C ASN A 4 -31.24 22.48 14.86
N GLY A 5 -31.48 21.88 13.69
CA GLY A 5 -31.22 20.46 13.47
C GLY A 5 -29.74 20.21 13.75
N SER A 6 -29.43 19.67 14.93
CA SER A 6 -28.15 19.05 15.25
C SER A 6 -27.88 18.05 14.13
N ALA A 7 -26.95 18.38 13.23
CA ALA A 7 -26.46 17.42 12.25
C ALA A 7 -26.00 16.18 13.04
N ALA A 8 -26.69 15.08 12.90
CA ALA A 8 -26.29 13.82 13.52
C ALA A 8 -24.83 13.56 13.10
N ALA A 9 -23.95 13.32 14.07
CA ALA A 9 -22.55 13.03 13.78
C ALA A 9 -22.50 11.88 12.76
N ALA A 10 -21.78 12.10 11.66
CA ALA A 10 -21.68 11.09 10.61
C ALA A 10 -21.12 9.78 11.21
N ASP A 11 -21.71 8.65 10.84
CA ASP A 11 -21.25 7.33 11.29
C ASP A 11 -19.82 7.08 10.79
N PRO A 12 -18.86 6.87 11.69
CA PRO A 12 -17.45 6.75 11.29
C PRO A 12 -17.21 5.56 10.37
N ILE A 13 -16.22 5.69 9.48
CA ILE A 13 -15.77 4.60 8.64
C ILE A 13 -14.61 3.89 9.33
N VAL A 14 -14.69 2.56 9.40
CA VAL A 14 -13.72 1.70 10.08
C VAL A 14 -13.15 0.64 9.14
N ILE A 15 -11.99 0.14 9.49
CA ILE A 15 -11.37 -1.04 8.90
C ILE A 15 -11.64 -2.22 9.84
N SER A 16 -12.36 -3.22 9.37
CA SER A 16 -12.81 -4.37 10.17
C SER A 16 -12.18 -5.70 9.78
N GLY A 17 -11.48 -5.75 8.66
CA GLY A 17 -10.72 -6.92 8.21
C GLY A 17 -9.51 -6.52 7.41
N MET A 18 -8.50 -7.38 7.38
CA MET A 18 -7.30 -7.18 6.56
C MET A 18 -6.63 -8.49 6.21
N ALA A 19 -6.02 -8.53 5.02
CA ALA A 19 -5.12 -9.60 4.61
C ALA A 19 -3.95 -9.03 3.83
N VAL A 20 -2.83 -9.75 3.85
CA VAL A 20 -1.59 -9.33 3.21
C VAL A 20 -0.83 -10.53 2.68
N GLU A 21 -0.20 -10.34 1.52
CA GLU A 21 0.88 -11.18 1.01
C GLU A 21 2.06 -10.27 0.67
N ALA A 22 3.25 -10.63 1.15
CA ALA A 22 4.48 -9.85 0.97
C ALA A 22 5.69 -10.78 0.77
N PRO A 23 6.85 -10.25 0.35
CA PRO A 23 8.07 -11.04 0.20
C PRO A 23 8.45 -11.81 1.46
N GLY A 24 9.34 -12.80 1.31
CA GLY A 24 9.82 -13.61 2.42
C GLY A 24 8.81 -14.61 2.97
N GLY A 25 7.80 -14.99 2.17
CA GLY A 25 6.79 -15.99 2.54
C GLY A 25 5.70 -15.42 3.47
N ILE A 26 5.55 -14.10 3.54
CA ILE A 26 4.47 -13.48 4.31
C ILE A 26 3.13 -13.72 3.61
N ASP A 27 2.17 -14.32 4.31
CA ASP A 27 0.85 -14.72 3.82
C ASP A 27 -0.32 -14.30 4.74
N SER A 28 -0.01 -13.63 5.84
CA SER A 28 -0.98 -13.21 6.85
C SER A 28 -0.51 -11.95 7.59
N PRO A 29 -1.43 -11.21 8.25
CA PRO A 29 -1.07 -10.09 9.12
C PRO A 29 -0.12 -10.47 10.25
N ASP A 30 -0.30 -11.66 10.84
CA ASP A 30 0.52 -12.12 11.98
C ASP A 30 1.96 -12.45 11.55
N THR A 31 2.15 -13.09 10.38
CA THR A 31 3.50 -13.35 9.83
C THR A 31 4.20 -12.04 9.42
N LEU A 32 3.44 -11.07 8.91
CA LEU A 32 3.99 -9.73 8.64
C LEU A 32 4.43 -9.05 9.94
N TRP A 33 3.59 -9.06 10.97
CA TRP A 33 3.94 -8.46 12.26
C TRP A 33 5.22 -9.06 12.85
N SER A 34 5.33 -10.39 12.89
CA SER A 34 6.54 -11.07 13.38
C SER A 34 7.79 -10.61 12.63
N ALA A 35 7.72 -10.54 11.30
CA ALA A 35 8.85 -10.08 10.49
C ALA A 35 9.26 -8.63 10.77
N LEU A 36 8.27 -7.75 10.97
CA LEU A 36 8.51 -6.33 11.27
C LEU A 36 9.10 -6.14 12.67
N ALA A 37 8.56 -6.84 13.67
CA ALA A 37 9.02 -6.77 15.06
C ALA A 37 10.43 -7.35 15.24
N GLU A 38 10.78 -8.37 14.45
CA GLU A 38 12.11 -9.00 14.41
C GLU A 38 13.11 -8.25 13.50
N SER A 39 12.73 -7.11 12.92
CA SER A 39 13.59 -6.32 12.03
C SER A 39 14.10 -7.11 10.81
N ARG A 40 13.26 -7.96 10.21
CA ARG A 40 13.66 -8.80 9.09
C ARG A 40 13.63 -8.03 7.77
N GLU A 41 14.72 -8.08 7.02
CA GLU A 41 14.72 -7.75 5.60
C GLU A 41 14.21 -8.97 4.81
N LEU A 42 13.24 -8.74 3.93
CA LEU A 42 12.53 -9.80 3.20
C LEU A 42 12.85 -9.79 1.70
N LEU A 43 13.88 -9.04 1.32
CA LEU A 43 14.39 -9.01 -0.06
C LEU A 43 15.17 -10.29 -0.36
N GLY A 44 15.19 -10.66 -1.64
CA GLY A 44 15.90 -11.84 -2.10
C GLY A 44 16.25 -11.78 -3.59
N PRO A 45 16.90 -12.80 -4.12
CA PRO A 45 17.31 -12.83 -5.53
C PRO A 45 16.10 -12.86 -6.46
N PHE A 46 16.32 -12.49 -7.72
CA PHE A 46 15.32 -12.55 -8.77
C PHE A 46 14.77 -13.97 -8.96
N PRO A 47 13.46 -14.13 -9.20
CA PRO A 47 12.85 -15.42 -9.51
C PRO A 47 13.41 -15.98 -10.81
N ARG A 48 13.73 -17.27 -10.82
CA ARG A 48 14.32 -17.97 -11.98
C ARG A 48 13.27 -18.69 -12.83
N ASP A 49 12.01 -18.66 -12.42
CA ASP A 49 10.89 -19.39 -13.00
C ASP A 49 9.92 -18.51 -13.83
N ARG A 50 10.25 -17.23 -14.02
CA ARG A 50 9.38 -16.27 -14.76
C ARG A 50 9.77 -16.07 -16.21
N GLY A 51 10.82 -16.75 -16.70
CA GLY A 51 11.31 -16.61 -18.07
C GLY A 51 12.00 -15.26 -18.36
N TRP A 52 12.38 -14.50 -17.32
CA TRP A 52 13.11 -13.24 -17.49
C TRP A 52 14.53 -13.49 -18.00
N ASN A 53 15.00 -12.66 -18.90
CA ASN A 53 16.41 -12.69 -19.34
C ASN A 53 17.30 -12.04 -18.27
N LEU A 54 17.63 -12.81 -17.24
CA LEU A 54 18.41 -12.31 -16.09
C LEU A 54 19.87 -12.06 -16.44
N ASP A 55 20.45 -12.78 -17.41
CA ASP A 55 21.81 -12.54 -17.87
C ASP A 55 21.94 -11.15 -18.48
N ASP A 56 20.94 -10.72 -19.24
CA ASP A 56 20.88 -9.36 -19.79
C ASP A 56 20.59 -8.32 -18.71
N LEU A 57 19.61 -8.59 -17.83
CA LEU A 57 19.20 -7.66 -16.76
C LEU A 57 20.35 -7.34 -15.79
N LEU A 58 21.11 -8.36 -15.41
CA LEU A 58 22.22 -8.26 -14.44
C LEU A 58 23.57 -7.95 -15.10
N SER A 59 23.61 -7.76 -16.41
CA SER A 59 24.83 -7.54 -17.15
C SER A 59 25.52 -6.21 -16.76
N GLU A 60 26.84 -6.29 -16.47
CA GLU A 60 27.68 -5.12 -16.23
C GLU A 60 27.93 -4.28 -17.52
N SER A 61 27.69 -4.85 -18.70
CA SER A 61 27.90 -4.14 -19.97
C SER A 61 27.11 -2.83 -20.07
N ARG A 62 25.95 -2.76 -19.43
CA ARG A 62 25.09 -1.57 -19.40
C ARG A 62 25.65 -0.43 -18.59
N VAL A 63 26.51 -0.71 -17.61
CA VAL A 63 27.18 0.33 -16.80
C VAL A 63 28.09 1.18 -17.67
N ALA A 64 28.74 0.58 -18.68
CA ALA A 64 29.57 1.32 -19.65
C ALA A 64 28.73 2.31 -20.47
N ASP A 65 27.43 2.03 -20.69
CA ASP A 65 26.48 2.90 -21.41
C ASP A 65 25.78 3.90 -20.47
N GLY A 66 26.26 4.03 -19.23
CA GLY A 66 25.76 4.99 -18.24
C GLY A 66 24.48 4.56 -17.54
N TRP A 67 24.20 3.26 -17.44
CA TRP A 67 23.12 2.73 -16.61
C TRP A 67 23.61 2.42 -15.20
N ARG A 68 22.73 2.42 -14.22
CA ARG A 68 23.06 1.87 -12.91
C ARG A 68 23.03 0.35 -12.96
N GLN A 69 24.01 -0.31 -12.33
CA GLN A 69 23.99 -1.76 -12.16
C GLN A 69 22.71 -2.18 -11.44
N VAL A 70 22.06 -3.21 -11.96
CA VAL A 70 20.93 -3.86 -11.30
C VAL A 70 21.49 -4.95 -10.38
N CYS A 71 21.21 -4.86 -9.10
CA CYS A 71 21.54 -5.91 -8.13
C CYS A 71 20.55 -7.07 -8.25
N ASP A 72 21.00 -8.30 -8.03
CA ASP A 72 20.14 -9.48 -7.94
C ASP A 72 19.37 -9.48 -6.61
N SER A 73 18.53 -8.46 -6.42
CA SER A 73 17.77 -8.22 -5.19
C SER A 73 16.45 -7.55 -5.50
N GLY A 74 15.39 -8.06 -4.90
CA GLY A 74 14.04 -7.51 -4.97
C GLY A 74 13.10 -8.20 -3.99
N GLY A 75 11.93 -7.64 -3.82
CA GLY A 75 10.89 -8.22 -2.98
C GLY A 75 9.92 -9.07 -3.81
N PHE A 76 10.04 -10.38 -3.83
CA PHE A 76 9.21 -11.24 -4.69
C PHE A 76 8.27 -12.13 -3.90
N LEU A 77 7.03 -12.30 -4.41
CA LEU A 77 6.04 -13.21 -3.87
C LEU A 77 6.35 -14.64 -4.32
N ALA A 78 6.70 -15.52 -3.39
CA ALA A 78 6.95 -16.93 -3.67
C ALA A 78 5.72 -17.63 -4.27
N GLY A 79 4.51 -17.24 -3.85
CA GLY A 79 3.24 -17.79 -4.32
C GLY A 79 2.59 -17.04 -5.48
N ALA A 80 3.31 -16.17 -6.23
CA ALA A 80 2.71 -15.34 -7.28
C ALA A 80 2.00 -16.14 -8.37
N ALA A 81 2.52 -17.33 -8.73
CA ALA A 81 1.94 -18.23 -9.73
C ALA A 81 0.87 -19.18 -9.16
N ALA A 82 0.84 -19.39 -7.84
CA ALA A 82 -0.07 -20.34 -7.20
C ALA A 82 -1.52 -19.83 -7.25
N PHE A 83 -2.41 -20.67 -7.79
CA PHE A 83 -3.83 -20.36 -7.89
C PHE A 83 -4.66 -21.65 -8.04
N ASP A 84 -5.82 -21.68 -7.46
CA ASP A 84 -6.79 -22.78 -7.59
C ASP A 84 -7.99 -22.29 -8.42
N PRO A 85 -8.00 -22.46 -9.75
CA PRO A 85 -9.09 -21.98 -10.60
C PRO A 85 -10.45 -22.56 -10.22
N PRO A 86 -10.62 -23.88 -9.97
CA PRO A 86 -11.89 -24.47 -9.55
C PRO A 86 -12.47 -23.86 -8.29
N PHE A 87 -11.64 -23.53 -7.29
CA PHE A 87 -12.08 -22.87 -6.06
C PHE A 87 -12.77 -21.53 -6.34
N PHE A 88 -12.28 -20.78 -7.33
CA PHE A 88 -12.87 -19.50 -7.74
C PHE A 88 -13.87 -19.62 -8.90
N GLY A 89 -14.31 -20.83 -9.26
CA GLY A 89 -15.27 -21.06 -10.33
C GLY A 89 -14.73 -20.74 -11.73
N LEU A 90 -13.40 -20.80 -11.93
CA LEU A 90 -12.73 -20.46 -13.19
C LEU A 90 -12.24 -21.72 -13.90
N THR A 91 -12.17 -21.63 -15.23
CA THR A 91 -11.52 -22.66 -16.04
C THR A 91 -9.99 -22.50 -16.02
N GLN A 92 -9.28 -23.58 -16.34
CA GLN A 92 -7.82 -23.53 -16.47
C GLN A 92 -7.38 -22.55 -17.58
N HIS A 93 -8.12 -22.46 -18.68
CA HIS A 93 -7.83 -21.53 -19.78
C HIS A 93 -7.93 -20.06 -19.32
N GLU A 94 -8.97 -19.71 -18.58
CA GLU A 94 -9.10 -18.38 -18.00
C GLU A 94 -7.95 -18.06 -17.04
N ALA A 95 -7.65 -18.98 -16.13
CA ALA A 95 -6.59 -18.80 -15.15
C ALA A 95 -5.21 -18.64 -15.79
N THR A 96 -4.95 -19.36 -16.88
CA THR A 96 -3.67 -19.30 -17.59
C THR A 96 -3.38 -17.91 -18.15
N VAL A 97 -4.41 -17.23 -18.69
CA VAL A 97 -4.25 -15.88 -19.26
C VAL A 97 -4.44 -14.76 -18.25
N MET A 98 -4.88 -15.09 -17.05
CA MET A 98 -5.04 -14.07 -15.99
C MET A 98 -3.68 -13.57 -15.53
N HIS A 99 -3.50 -12.26 -15.55
CA HIS A 99 -2.33 -11.63 -14.92
C HIS A 99 -2.18 -12.11 -13.47
N PRO A 100 -0.96 -12.48 -13.00
CA PRO A 100 -0.76 -12.91 -11.62
C PRO A 100 -1.35 -11.95 -10.57
N GLN A 101 -1.35 -10.65 -10.83
CA GLN A 101 -1.99 -9.66 -9.95
C GLN A 101 -3.48 -9.96 -9.70
N GLN A 102 -4.24 -10.36 -10.72
CA GLN A 102 -5.67 -10.68 -10.55
C GLN A 102 -5.84 -11.90 -9.65
N ARG A 103 -5.00 -12.95 -9.84
CA ARG A 103 -5.03 -14.17 -9.04
C ARG A 103 -4.70 -13.90 -7.57
N VAL A 104 -3.64 -13.13 -7.33
CA VAL A 104 -3.24 -12.73 -5.97
C VAL A 104 -4.30 -11.82 -5.33
N ALA A 105 -4.86 -10.86 -6.07
CA ALA A 105 -5.90 -9.97 -5.56
C ALA A 105 -7.15 -10.74 -5.10
N MET A 106 -7.62 -11.73 -5.88
CA MET A 106 -8.75 -12.59 -5.51
C MET A 106 -8.50 -13.35 -4.22
N ARG A 107 -7.30 -13.94 -4.10
CA ARG A 107 -6.89 -14.74 -2.94
C ARG A 107 -6.80 -13.88 -1.67
N VAL A 108 -6.21 -12.69 -1.79
CA VAL A 108 -6.05 -11.77 -0.65
C VAL A 108 -7.39 -11.13 -0.27
N ALA A 109 -8.28 -10.84 -1.23
CA ALA A 109 -9.63 -10.37 -0.94
C ALA A 109 -10.44 -11.42 -0.16
N TRP A 110 -10.36 -12.69 -0.56
CA TRP A 110 -10.99 -13.79 0.18
C TRP A 110 -10.51 -13.87 1.63
N LYS A 111 -9.19 -13.87 1.84
CA LYS A 111 -8.58 -13.89 3.18
C LYS A 111 -8.98 -12.68 4.03
N ALA A 112 -9.14 -11.49 3.41
CA ALA A 112 -9.57 -10.29 4.14
C ALA A 112 -11.01 -10.41 4.66
N LEU A 113 -11.90 -11.03 3.88
CA LEU A 113 -13.26 -11.33 4.30
C LEU A 113 -13.29 -12.34 5.45
N GLU A 114 -12.53 -13.42 5.36
CA GLU A 114 -12.39 -14.40 6.45
C GLU A 114 -11.84 -13.75 7.73
N ASN A 115 -10.85 -12.87 7.60
CA ASN A 115 -10.29 -12.12 8.73
C ASN A 115 -11.32 -11.17 9.37
N ALA A 116 -12.25 -10.63 8.59
CA ALA A 116 -13.37 -9.83 9.07
C ALA A 116 -14.50 -10.67 9.71
N GLY A 117 -14.43 -12.01 9.63
CA GLY A 117 -15.51 -12.90 10.06
C GLY A 117 -16.67 -12.95 9.07
N ILE A 118 -16.48 -12.52 7.83
CA ILE A 118 -17.48 -12.51 6.76
C ILE A 118 -17.31 -13.77 5.92
N ASN A 119 -18.39 -14.54 5.75
CA ASN A 119 -18.37 -15.71 4.87
C ASN A 119 -18.50 -15.28 3.40
N PRO A 120 -17.44 -15.44 2.57
CA PRO A 120 -17.48 -15.01 1.17
C PRO A 120 -18.58 -15.68 0.33
N GLY A 121 -18.95 -16.92 0.68
CA GLY A 121 -19.99 -17.68 -0.03
C GLY A 121 -21.42 -17.15 0.15
N THR A 122 -21.63 -16.13 0.99
CA THR A 122 -22.96 -15.55 1.27
C THR A 122 -23.15 -14.18 0.63
N LEU A 123 -22.22 -13.72 -0.19
CA LEU A 123 -22.20 -12.33 -0.68
C LEU A 123 -22.94 -12.13 -2.00
N GLU A 124 -23.38 -13.19 -2.67
CA GLU A 124 -24.08 -13.08 -3.96
C GLU A 124 -25.27 -12.12 -3.88
N GLY A 125 -25.32 -11.16 -4.80
CA GLY A 125 -26.36 -10.13 -4.86
C GLY A 125 -26.19 -8.97 -3.86
N SER A 126 -25.13 -8.96 -3.05
CA SER A 126 -24.91 -7.90 -2.06
C SER A 126 -24.39 -6.61 -2.69
N GLU A 127 -24.85 -5.45 -2.20
CA GLU A 127 -24.38 -4.11 -2.62
C GLU A 127 -23.03 -3.75 -1.96
N VAL A 128 -22.02 -4.57 -2.24
CA VAL A 128 -20.66 -4.41 -1.72
C VAL A 128 -19.77 -3.78 -2.77
N GLY A 129 -19.05 -2.72 -2.39
CA GLY A 129 -18.06 -2.08 -3.25
C GLY A 129 -16.74 -2.86 -3.34
N CYS A 130 -16.06 -2.79 -4.48
CA CYS A 130 -14.73 -3.39 -4.68
C CYS A 130 -13.80 -2.40 -5.36
N PHE A 131 -12.75 -1.96 -4.66
CA PHE A 131 -11.81 -0.94 -5.12
C PHE A 131 -10.37 -1.47 -5.03
N VAL A 132 -9.73 -1.71 -6.19
CA VAL A 132 -8.42 -2.36 -6.25
C VAL A 132 -7.39 -1.49 -6.97
N GLY A 133 -6.37 -1.07 -6.26
CA GLY A 133 -5.19 -0.42 -6.82
C GLY A 133 -4.34 -1.44 -7.59
N MET A 134 -4.07 -1.17 -8.86
CA MET A 134 -3.29 -2.05 -9.72
C MET A 134 -2.66 -1.26 -10.85
N SER A 135 -1.34 -1.37 -10.99
CA SER A 135 -0.58 -0.74 -12.08
C SER A 135 0.18 -1.80 -12.83
N MET A 136 0.67 -1.44 -14.04
CA MET A 136 1.53 -2.28 -14.89
C MET A 136 0.97 -3.70 -15.11
N THR A 137 0.41 -3.91 -16.28
CA THR A 137 -0.20 -5.19 -16.67
C THR A 137 0.65 -5.91 -17.72
N GLU A 138 1.91 -6.13 -17.38
CA GLU A 138 2.89 -6.80 -18.25
C GLU A 138 2.86 -8.29 -17.97
N TYR A 139 2.11 -9.03 -18.76
CA TYR A 139 2.03 -10.49 -18.64
C TYR A 139 1.54 -11.12 -19.93
N GLY A 140 2.23 -12.19 -20.32
CA GLY A 140 1.87 -13.02 -21.46
C GLY A 140 2.15 -12.38 -22.82
N SER A 141 2.05 -13.18 -23.86
CA SER A 141 2.30 -12.75 -25.23
C SER A 141 1.22 -11.81 -25.74
N ARG A 142 1.62 -10.63 -26.21
CA ARG A 142 0.78 -9.78 -27.05
C ARG A 142 0.77 -10.33 -28.48
N THR A 143 0.03 -11.41 -28.70
CA THR A 143 0.00 -12.05 -30.03
C THR A 143 -0.86 -11.23 -30.98
N THR A 144 -0.45 -11.18 -32.25
CA THR A 144 -1.22 -10.61 -33.35
C THR A 144 -2.07 -11.68 -34.07
N THR A 145 -1.97 -12.94 -33.65
CA THR A 145 -2.69 -14.09 -34.22
C THR A 145 -3.63 -14.72 -33.20
N ALA A 146 -4.75 -15.25 -33.68
CA ALA A 146 -5.69 -15.97 -32.84
C ALA A 146 -5.08 -17.32 -32.40
N ASP A 147 -5.37 -17.73 -31.16
CA ASP A 147 -4.99 -19.00 -30.58
C ASP A 147 -6.08 -19.50 -29.62
N GLU A 148 -5.82 -20.60 -28.90
CA GLU A 148 -6.75 -21.22 -27.95
C GLU A 148 -7.18 -20.32 -26.78
N TYR A 149 -6.41 -19.24 -26.51
CA TYR A 149 -6.71 -18.26 -25.44
C TYR A 149 -7.44 -17.00 -25.95
N THR A 150 -7.76 -16.96 -27.24
CA THR A 150 -8.49 -15.84 -27.83
C THR A 150 -9.90 -15.75 -27.23
N GLY A 151 -10.27 -14.56 -26.78
CA GLY A 151 -11.53 -14.30 -26.05
C GLY A 151 -11.33 -14.16 -24.52
N PHE A 152 -10.33 -14.78 -23.96
CA PHE A 152 -10.05 -14.68 -22.51
C PHE A 152 -9.08 -13.56 -22.14
N ARG A 153 -8.20 -13.13 -23.08
CA ARG A 153 -7.14 -12.15 -22.79
C ARG A 153 -7.64 -10.76 -22.43
N THR A 154 -8.76 -10.31 -22.99
CA THR A 154 -9.27 -8.96 -22.71
C THR A 154 -9.46 -8.72 -21.23
N VAL A 155 -10.07 -9.65 -20.51
CA VAL A 155 -10.25 -9.55 -19.05
C VAL A 155 -9.02 -10.06 -18.32
N GLY A 156 -8.42 -11.16 -18.78
CA GLY A 156 -7.29 -11.80 -18.11
C GLY A 156 -6.04 -10.93 -18.04
N MET A 157 -5.74 -10.18 -19.09
CA MET A 157 -4.57 -9.30 -19.15
C MET A 157 -4.90 -7.83 -18.85
N GLY A 158 -6.19 -7.47 -18.82
CA GLY A 158 -6.64 -6.10 -18.60
C GLY A 158 -6.66 -5.72 -17.12
N GLN A 159 -6.34 -4.45 -16.85
CA GLN A 159 -6.44 -3.88 -15.50
C GLN A 159 -7.87 -4.00 -14.93
N LEU A 160 -8.88 -3.94 -15.78
CA LEU A 160 -10.30 -4.11 -15.41
C LEU A 160 -10.57 -5.40 -14.61
N GLY A 161 -9.77 -6.44 -14.80
CA GLY A 161 -9.89 -7.72 -14.11
C GLY A 161 -9.47 -7.68 -12.63
N GLY A 162 -8.81 -6.62 -12.15
CA GLY A 162 -8.41 -6.50 -10.75
C GLY A 162 -9.62 -6.51 -9.81
N ALA A 163 -10.47 -5.50 -9.86
CA ALA A 163 -11.72 -5.45 -9.08
C ALA A 163 -12.82 -6.32 -9.70
N GLY A 164 -12.93 -6.32 -11.04
CA GLY A 164 -14.01 -7.01 -11.74
C GLY A 164 -14.05 -8.52 -11.48
N ARG A 165 -12.90 -9.20 -11.38
CA ARG A 165 -12.85 -10.62 -11.06
C ARG A 165 -13.28 -10.92 -9.63
N ILE A 166 -12.91 -10.07 -8.67
CA ILE A 166 -13.33 -10.22 -7.27
C ILE A 166 -14.86 -10.06 -7.19
N SER A 167 -15.40 -8.98 -7.78
CA SER A 167 -16.83 -8.73 -7.78
C SER A 167 -17.61 -9.84 -8.46
N HIS A 168 -17.15 -10.31 -9.62
CA HIS A 168 -17.79 -11.41 -10.35
C HIS A 168 -17.77 -12.73 -9.56
N CYS A 169 -16.63 -13.09 -8.99
CA CYS A 169 -16.48 -14.32 -8.21
C CYS A 169 -17.36 -14.35 -6.96
N LEU A 170 -17.49 -13.20 -6.29
CA LEU A 170 -18.26 -13.06 -5.06
C LEU A 170 -19.73 -12.66 -5.30
N GLY A 171 -20.14 -12.39 -6.56
CA GLY A 171 -21.48 -11.94 -6.90
C GLY A 171 -21.83 -10.55 -6.39
N LEU A 172 -20.83 -9.65 -6.23
CA LEU A 172 -21.04 -8.30 -5.71
C LEU A 172 -21.71 -7.40 -6.74
N THR A 173 -22.64 -6.55 -6.31
CA THR A 173 -23.43 -5.65 -7.18
C THR A 173 -23.13 -4.16 -6.96
N GLY A 174 -22.34 -3.79 -5.95
CA GLY A 174 -21.90 -2.43 -5.70
C GLY A 174 -20.84 -1.94 -6.71
N PRO A 175 -20.34 -0.69 -6.56
CA PRO A 175 -19.30 -0.12 -7.42
C PRO A 175 -18.04 -0.99 -7.45
N SER A 176 -17.50 -1.29 -8.65
CA SER A 176 -16.33 -2.14 -8.83
C SER A 176 -15.32 -1.43 -9.74
N MET A 177 -14.16 -1.04 -9.19
CA MET A 177 -13.18 -0.21 -9.88
C MET A 177 -11.74 -0.67 -9.66
N SER A 178 -11.00 -0.83 -10.75
CA SER A 178 -9.54 -0.93 -10.72
C SER A 178 -8.93 0.47 -10.91
N ILE A 179 -7.97 0.83 -10.06
CA ILE A 179 -7.46 2.21 -9.94
C ILE A 179 -5.96 2.21 -10.20
N ASP A 180 -5.50 3.11 -11.05
CA ASP A 180 -4.08 3.40 -11.23
C ASP A 180 -3.79 4.88 -10.94
N SER A 181 -3.19 5.14 -9.79
CA SER A 181 -2.53 6.39 -9.43
C SER A 181 -1.08 6.10 -9.03
N ALA A 182 -0.47 5.12 -9.69
CA ALA A 182 0.86 4.59 -9.43
C ALA A 182 0.99 4.17 -7.94
N CYS A 183 2.06 4.58 -7.25
CA CYS A 183 2.28 4.15 -5.86
C CYS A 183 1.17 4.62 -4.90
N ALA A 184 0.38 5.65 -5.24
CA ALA A 184 -0.75 6.12 -4.44
C ALA A 184 -2.04 5.27 -4.58
N SER A 185 -2.06 4.28 -5.49
CA SER A 185 -3.28 3.56 -5.89
C SER A 185 -4.02 2.93 -4.72
N SER A 186 -3.30 2.31 -3.79
CA SER A 186 -3.90 1.61 -2.65
C SER A 186 -4.65 2.54 -1.69
N LEU A 187 -4.03 3.65 -1.28
CA LEU A 187 -4.70 4.63 -0.41
C LEU A 187 -5.81 5.36 -1.15
N THR A 188 -5.68 5.58 -2.47
CA THR A 188 -6.76 6.09 -3.31
C THR A 188 -7.95 5.13 -3.34
N ALA A 189 -7.70 3.82 -3.44
CA ALA A 189 -8.75 2.79 -3.37
C ALA A 189 -9.52 2.84 -2.05
N VAL A 190 -8.80 2.96 -0.92
CA VAL A 190 -9.44 3.10 0.41
C VAL A 190 -10.25 4.40 0.50
N GLN A 191 -9.75 5.51 -0.06
CA GLN A 191 -10.50 6.78 -0.10
C GLN A 191 -11.81 6.64 -0.88
N LEU A 192 -11.74 6.02 -2.07
CA LEU A 192 -12.94 5.82 -2.91
C LEU A 192 -13.95 4.89 -2.23
N ALA A 193 -13.49 3.82 -1.58
CA ALA A 193 -14.33 2.95 -0.79
C ALA A 193 -15.03 3.70 0.35
N ALA A 194 -14.29 4.48 1.13
CA ALA A 194 -14.86 5.28 2.21
C ALA A 194 -15.88 6.30 1.70
N ASN A 195 -15.61 6.96 0.57
CA ASN A 195 -16.52 7.89 -0.06
C ASN A 195 -17.80 7.21 -0.57
N ALA A 196 -17.68 6.07 -1.25
CA ALA A 196 -18.84 5.32 -1.75
C ALA A 196 -19.78 4.90 -0.60
N ILE A 197 -19.22 4.46 0.53
CA ILE A 197 -20.00 4.12 1.72
C ILE A 197 -20.67 5.38 2.32
N GLN A 198 -19.96 6.50 2.40
CA GLN A 198 -20.50 7.76 2.92
C GLN A 198 -21.63 8.32 2.06
N LEU A 199 -21.58 8.09 0.74
CA LEU A 199 -22.56 8.51 -0.25
C LEU A 199 -23.70 7.49 -0.43
N ASP A 200 -23.73 6.41 0.36
CA ASP A 200 -24.72 5.32 0.25
C ASP A 200 -24.74 4.63 -1.13
N GLU A 201 -23.60 4.63 -1.85
CA GLU A 201 -23.43 3.89 -3.11
C GLU A 201 -23.18 2.38 -2.87
N CYS A 202 -22.75 2.01 -1.67
CA CYS A 202 -22.64 0.63 -1.19
C CYS A 202 -22.69 0.58 0.34
N ASP A 203 -23.09 -0.57 0.89
CA ASP A 203 -23.19 -0.78 2.34
C ASP A 203 -21.82 -0.81 3.03
N TRP A 204 -20.87 -1.47 2.37
CA TRP A 204 -19.48 -1.63 2.79
C TRP A 204 -18.63 -2.01 1.57
N ALA A 205 -17.31 -2.09 1.72
CA ALA A 205 -16.43 -2.32 0.58
C ALA A 205 -15.20 -3.16 0.93
N ILE A 206 -14.68 -3.86 -0.08
CA ILE A 206 -13.34 -4.40 -0.12
C ILE A 206 -12.46 -3.36 -0.82
N ALA A 207 -11.39 -2.93 -0.17
CA ALA A 207 -10.45 -1.98 -0.76
C ALA A 207 -9.00 -2.45 -0.58
N GLY A 208 -8.17 -2.28 -1.58
CA GLY A 208 -6.78 -2.68 -1.45
C GLY A 208 -5.98 -2.45 -2.70
N ALA A 209 -4.86 -3.16 -2.79
CA ALA A 209 -4.02 -3.11 -3.99
C ALA A 209 -3.14 -4.35 -4.11
N VAL A 210 -2.64 -4.55 -5.32
CA VAL A 210 -1.75 -5.65 -5.67
C VAL A 210 -0.67 -5.16 -6.61
N CYS A 211 0.52 -5.74 -6.47
CA CYS A 211 1.62 -5.64 -7.42
C CYS A 211 2.29 -7.00 -7.58
N VAL A 212 2.33 -7.52 -8.79
CA VAL A 212 3.16 -8.65 -9.18
C VAL A 212 3.82 -8.28 -10.51
N LEU A 213 5.14 -8.38 -10.57
CA LEU A 213 5.92 -8.03 -11.74
C LEU A 213 5.90 -9.21 -12.73
N GLY A 214 5.15 -9.06 -13.82
CA GLY A 214 5.12 -10.04 -14.91
C GLY A 214 6.41 -10.05 -15.73
N GLU A 215 7.00 -8.86 -15.90
CA GLU A 215 8.22 -8.60 -16.67
C GLU A 215 9.18 -7.73 -15.84
N PRO A 216 10.49 -7.72 -16.14
CA PRO A 216 11.49 -6.93 -15.39
C PRO A 216 11.58 -5.46 -15.86
N THR A 217 10.62 -4.94 -16.62
CA THR A 217 10.63 -3.61 -17.25
C THR A 217 10.94 -2.50 -16.25
N ALA A 218 10.34 -2.54 -15.06
CA ALA A 218 10.58 -1.54 -14.03
C ALA A 218 12.06 -1.45 -13.59
N PHE A 219 12.77 -2.58 -13.57
CA PHE A 219 14.20 -2.57 -13.24
C PHE A 219 15.02 -1.92 -14.33
N TYR A 220 14.72 -2.16 -15.61
CA TYR A 220 15.40 -1.48 -16.72
C TYR A 220 15.19 0.03 -16.68
N GLU A 221 13.93 0.47 -16.59
CA GLU A 221 13.57 1.89 -16.60
C GLU A 221 14.23 2.64 -15.43
N PHE A 222 14.17 2.10 -14.22
CA PHE A 222 14.72 2.76 -13.04
C PHE A 222 16.26 2.61 -12.93
N SER A 223 16.87 1.60 -13.53
CA SER A 223 18.31 1.52 -13.74
C SER A 223 18.77 2.69 -14.61
N ARG A 224 18.11 2.94 -15.72
CA ARG A 224 18.41 4.06 -16.63
C ARG A 224 18.25 5.42 -15.98
N LEU A 225 17.28 5.56 -15.06
CA LEU A 225 17.02 6.77 -14.28
C LEU A 225 17.94 6.92 -13.04
N HIS A 226 18.85 6.00 -12.79
CA HIS A 226 19.69 5.97 -11.59
C HIS A 226 18.89 5.99 -10.27
N ALA A 227 17.68 5.43 -10.27
CA ALA A 227 16.77 5.44 -9.13
C ALA A 227 16.75 4.12 -8.35
N LEU A 228 17.41 3.06 -8.85
CA LEU A 228 17.56 1.79 -8.13
C LEU A 228 18.69 1.88 -7.09
N SER A 229 18.57 1.07 -6.05
CA SER A 229 19.64 0.86 -5.06
C SER A 229 20.89 0.29 -5.72
N ALA A 230 22.06 0.78 -5.29
CA ALA A 230 23.35 0.32 -5.81
C ALA A 230 23.80 -1.00 -5.20
N ASP A 231 23.22 -1.41 -4.07
CA ASP A 231 23.64 -2.59 -3.30
C ASP A 231 22.47 -3.51 -2.91
N GLY A 232 21.29 -3.25 -3.47
CA GLY A 232 20.12 -4.12 -3.30
C GLY A 232 19.36 -3.93 -2.00
N HIS A 233 19.64 -2.91 -1.19
CA HIS A 233 18.92 -2.57 0.03
C HIS A 233 18.07 -1.30 -0.12
N CYS A 234 16.89 -1.26 0.48
CA CYS A 234 16.03 -0.08 0.49
C CYS A 234 16.23 0.71 1.80
N ARG A 235 17.15 1.67 1.81
CA ARG A 235 17.56 2.45 2.99
C ARG A 235 16.72 3.72 3.14
N ALA A 236 15.44 3.56 3.46
CA ALA A 236 14.54 4.70 3.62
C ALA A 236 15.05 5.71 4.66
N TYR A 237 15.14 6.98 4.26
CA TYR A 237 15.58 8.11 5.10
C TYR A 237 17.01 8.03 5.63
N SER A 238 17.84 7.13 5.14
CA SER A 238 19.25 7.01 5.50
C SER A 238 20.13 7.95 4.65
N ASP A 239 21.26 8.40 5.23
CA ASP A 239 22.31 9.12 4.50
C ASP A 239 23.04 8.21 3.49
N ASP A 240 22.96 6.90 3.72
CA ASP A 240 23.52 5.85 2.85
C ASP A 240 22.52 5.38 1.77
N ALA A 241 21.38 6.06 1.61
CA ALA A 241 20.41 5.73 0.59
C ALA A 241 20.98 5.98 -0.82
N THR A 242 20.86 4.98 -1.69
CA THR A 242 21.37 5.06 -3.08
C THR A 242 20.26 4.93 -4.12
N GLY A 243 19.06 4.53 -3.70
CA GLY A 243 17.92 4.30 -4.57
C GLY A 243 16.95 3.26 -3.98
N THR A 244 15.87 3.02 -4.69
CA THR A 244 14.84 2.07 -4.29
C THR A 244 15.17 0.64 -4.72
N VAL A 245 14.49 -0.33 -4.10
CA VAL A 245 14.43 -1.72 -4.55
C VAL A 245 12.99 -2.04 -4.86
N TRP A 246 12.70 -2.56 -6.04
CA TRP A 246 11.34 -2.95 -6.39
C TRP A 246 10.91 -4.21 -5.65
N GLY A 247 9.63 -4.24 -5.29
CA GLY A 247 9.01 -5.37 -4.63
C GLY A 247 7.61 -5.64 -5.17
N GLU A 248 7.10 -6.79 -4.82
CA GLU A 248 5.75 -7.25 -5.03
C GLU A 248 4.98 -7.25 -3.70
N GLY A 249 3.70 -7.40 -3.77
CA GLY A 249 2.86 -7.53 -2.61
C GLY A 249 1.39 -7.32 -2.93
N ALA A 250 0.56 -7.70 -2.00
CA ALA A 250 -0.86 -7.43 -2.03
C ALA A 250 -1.38 -7.20 -0.62
N GLY A 251 -2.36 -6.34 -0.50
CA GLY A 251 -3.10 -6.16 0.73
C GLY A 251 -4.53 -5.73 0.42
N MET A 252 -5.48 -6.28 1.18
CA MET A 252 -6.88 -5.92 1.11
C MET A 252 -7.40 -5.63 2.51
N VAL A 253 -8.31 -4.69 2.62
CA VAL A 253 -9.02 -4.34 3.84
C VAL A 253 -10.53 -4.35 3.60
N VAL A 254 -11.28 -4.70 4.64
CA VAL A 254 -12.74 -4.52 4.68
C VAL A 254 -13.03 -3.18 5.33
N VAL A 255 -13.79 -2.34 4.65
CA VAL A 255 -14.15 -0.98 5.06
C VAL A 255 -15.67 -0.90 5.22
N GLU A 256 -16.12 -0.42 6.36
CA GLU A 256 -17.55 -0.33 6.67
C GLU A 256 -17.87 0.79 7.66
N ARG A 257 -19.17 1.08 7.87
CA ARG A 257 -19.61 1.98 8.95
C ARG A 257 -19.37 1.34 10.30
N GLU A 258 -18.97 2.14 11.29
CA GLU A 258 -18.72 1.67 12.65
C GLU A 258 -19.95 1.04 13.30
N SER A 259 -21.12 1.62 13.08
CA SER A 259 -22.40 1.08 13.59
C SER A 259 -22.67 -0.33 13.05
N ARG A 260 -22.37 -0.58 11.76
CA ARG A 260 -22.51 -1.90 11.14
C ARG A 260 -21.52 -2.89 11.75
N ALA A 261 -20.23 -2.52 11.84
CA ALA A 261 -19.20 -3.37 12.44
C ALA A 261 -19.57 -3.79 13.87
N ARG A 262 -19.98 -2.83 14.70
CA ARG A 262 -20.41 -3.10 16.08
C ARG A 262 -21.66 -3.98 16.15
N LYS A 263 -22.67 -3.74 15.31
CA LYS A 263 -23.90 -4.54 15.25
C LYS A 263 -23.63 -6.01 14.89
N LEU A 264 -22.65 -6.24 14.00
CA LEU A 264 -22.30 -7.59 13.55
C LEU A 264 -21.19 -8.26 14.38
N GLY A 265 -20.61 -7.54 15.35
CA GLY A 265 -19.51 -8.04 16.16
C GLY A 265 -18.19 -8.15 15.42
N HIS A 266 -18.03 -7.41 14.31
CA HIS A 266 -16.76 -7.37 13.59
C HIS A 266 -15.70 -6.65 14.42
N ARG A 267 -14.46 -7.12 14.31
CA ARG A 267 -13.32 -6.44 14.91
C ARG A 267 -13.12 -5.08 14.26
N ILE A 268 -12.69 -4.07 15.01
CA ILE A 268 -12.30 -2.77 14.48
C ILE A 268 -10.79 -2.62 14.67
N TYR A 269 -10.04 -2.66 13.56
CA TYR A 269 -8.59 -2.44 13.55
C TYR A 269 -8.23 -0.96 13.63
N GLY A 270 -9.04 -0.10 13.01
CA GLY A 270 -8.85 1.34 13.05
C GLY A 270 -10.02 2.09 12.43
N ARG A 271 -10.21 3.32 12.87
CA ARG A 271 -11.14 4.29 12.31
C ARG A 271 -10.39 5.20 11.35
N ILE A 272 -10.88 5.38 10.14
CA ILE A 272 -10.36 6.34 9.17
C ILE A 272 -10.83 7.72 9.59
N LEU A 273 -9.95 8.52 10.19
CA LEU A 273 -10.30 9.90 10.57
C LEU A 273 -10.33 10.80 9.35
N ALA A 274 -9.33 10.66 8.49
CA ALA A 274 -9.29 11.33 7.19
C ALA A 274 -8.39 10.57 6.24
N ILE A 275 -8.75 10.59 4.97
CA ILE A 275 -7.90 10.16 3.86
C ILE A 275 -8.14 11.12 2.69
N ARG A 276 -7.05 11.62 2.10
CA ARG A 276 -7.11 12.62 1.02
C ARG A 276 -6.07 12.34 -0.03
N THR A 277 -6.38 12.81 -1.24
CA THR A 277 -5.47 12.77 -2.39
C THR A 277 -5.29 14.16 -2.97
N ASN A 278 -4.16 14.40 -3.63
CA ASN A 278 -3.92 15.55 -4.49
C ASN A 278 -2.94 15.20 -5.61
N HIS A 279 -2.56 16.18 -6.40
CA HIS A 279 -1.59 16.02 -7.48
C HIS A 279 -0.51 17.10 -7.40
N ASN A 280 0.70 16.76 -7.85
CA ASN A 280 1.85 17.68 -7.89
C ASN A 280 1.64 18.91 -8.79
N GLY A 281 0.74 18.84 -9.77
CA GLY A 281 0.49 19.90 -10.74
C GLY A 281 1.68 20.17 -11.69
N LYS A 282 1.69 21.33 -12.34
CA LYS A 282 2.70 21.73 -13.33
C LYS A 282 3.97 22.31 -12.67
N GLY A 283 5.15 22.21 -13.32
CA GLY A 283 6.35 23.01 -13.02
C GLY A 283 7.63 22.25 -12.70
N LYS A 284 7.61 20.90 -12.63
CA LYS A 284 8.77 19.99 -12.62
C LYS A 284 8.47 18.80 -13.53
N PRO A 285 9.48 18.03 -13.96
CA PRO A 285 9.23 16.75 -14.63
C PRO A 285 8.28 15.88 -13.82
N ILE A 286 7.44 15.10 -14.50
CA ILE A 286 6.34 14.35 -13.88
C ILE A 286 6.80 13.40 -12.76
N LEU A 287 7.97 12.78 -12.91
CA LEU A 287 8.54 11.85 -11.93
C LEU A 287 9.14 12.53 -10.70
N VAL A 288 9.27 13.87 -10.71
CA VAL A 288 9.92 14.60 -9.62
C VAL A 288 8.89 15.00 -8.57
N PRO A 289 9.01 14.49 -7.33
CA PRO A 289 8.07 14.83 -6.26
C PRO A 289 8.11 16.31 -5.88
N ARG A 290 7.06 16.80 -5.22
CA ARG A 290 6.93 18.19 -4.84
C ARG A 290 6.57 18.35 -3.37
N THR A 291 7.52 18.84 -2.59
CA THR A 291 7.36 19.18 -1.18
C THR A 291 6.10 20.00 -0.90
N ARG A 292 5.81 21.05 -1.73
CA ARG A 292 4.63 21.90 -1.52
C ARG A 292 3.31 21.13 -1.63
N ALA A 293 3.19 20.25 -2.63
CA ALA A 293 1.97 19.46 -2.83
C ALA A 293 1.78 18.46 -1.69
N GLN A 294 2.86 17.77 -1.28
CA GLN A 294 2.85 16.85 -0.15
C GLN A 294 2.51 17.57 1.16
N ALA A 295 3.13 18.70 1.46
CA ALA A 295 2.83 19.49 2.65
C ALA A 295 1.37 19.99 2.68
N GLN A 296 0.83 20.45 1.53
CA GLN A 296 -0.57 20.83 1.43
C GLN A 296 -1.52 19.65 1.68
N LEU A 297 -1.18 18.45 1.17
CA LEU A 297 -1.95 17.24 1.39
C LEU A 297 -1.97 16.86 2.85
N VAL A 298 -0.79 16.74 3.47
CA VAL A 298 -0.63 16.39 4.89
C VAL A 298 -1.39 17.36 5.79
N GLY A 299 -1.20 18.67 5.59
CA GLY A 299 -1.89 19.70 6.39
C GLY A 299 -3.42 19.64 6.23
N LYS A 300 -3.93 19.44 5.00
CA LYS A 300 -5.38 19.31 4.77
C LYS A 300 -5.95 18.02 5.38
N THR A 301 -5.18 16.95 5.40
CA THR A 301 -5.60 15.67 5.99
C THR A 301 -5.62 15.80 7.52
N LEU A 302 -4.61 16.42 8.13
CA LEU A 302 -4.56 16.67 9.56
C LEU A 302 -5.76 17.53 10.01
N HIS A 303 -6.02 18.63 9.30
CA HIS A 303 -7.18 19.49 9.58
C HIS A 303 -8.51 18.72 9.49
N ALA A 304 -8.67 17.87 8.48
CA ALA A 304 -9.88 17.06 8.30
C ALA A 304 -10.02 15.95 9.34
N ALA A 305 -8.91 15.43 9.86
CA ALA A 305 -8.92 14.43 10.93
C ALA A 305 -9.37 15.01 12.28
N GLY A 306 -9.27 16.33 12.47
CA GLY A 306 -9.72 17.00 13.68
C GLY A 306 -8.93 16.64 14.93
N ILE A 307 -7.67 16.21 14.79
CA ILE A 307 -6.77 15.88 15.90
C ILE A 307 -5.60 16.86 15.96
N ASP A 308 -4.95 16.94 17.11
CA ASP A 308 -3.68 17.64 17.23
C ASP A 308 -2.55 16.78 16.62
N ALA A 309 -1.61 17.42 15.94
CA ALA A 309 -0.42 16.74 15.42
C ALA A 309 0.42 16.09 16.53
N ALA A 310 0.41 16.67 17.73
CA ALA A 310 1.09 16.12 18.91
C ALA A 310 0.52 14.77 19.38
N ASP A 311 -0.68 14.40 18.93
CA ASP A 311 -1.31 13.11 19.26
C ASP A 311 -0.83 11.96 18.37
N LEU A 312 -0.20 12.28 17.23
CA LEU A 312 0.36 11.26 16.36
C LEU A 312 1.57 10.59 17.01
N GLY A 313 1.55 9.27 17.10
CA GLY A 313 2.69 8.50 17.61
C GLY A 313 3.52 7.84 16.51
N MET A 314 2.90 7.50 15.37
CA MET A 314 3.58 6.86 14.24
C MET A 314 3.23 7.50 12.90
N ILE A 315 4.22 7.68 12.05
CA ILE A 315 4.06 8.04 10.64
C ILE A 315 4.71 6.96 9.79
N GLU A 316 3.92 6.25 9.02
CA GLU A 316 4.40 5.40 7.94
C GLU A 316 4.57 6.25 6.69
N GLY A 317 5.80 6.63 6.40
CA GLY A 317 6.11 7.49 5.28
C GLY A 317 6.17 6.73 3.95
N HIS A 318 6.25 7.49 2.86
CA HIS A 318 6.47 6.89 1.54
C HIS A 318 7.86 6.29 1.43
N GLY A 319 8.92 6.98 1.88
CA GLY A 319 10.28 6.47 2.15
C GLY A 319 10.81 5.48 1.13
N THR A 320 11.07 5.93 -0.09
CA THR A 320 11.49 5.08 -1.20
C THR A 320 13.00 4.87 -1.28
N ALA A 321 13.77 5.46 -0.37
CA ALA A 321 15.24 5.48 -0.38
C ALA A 321 15.84 6.18 -1.61
N THR A 322 15.06 7.01 -2.31
CA THR A 322 15.54 7.74 -3.48
C THR A 322 16.13 9.09 -3.07
N LEU A 323 17.25 9.47 -3.70
CA LEU A 323 17.96 10.72 -3.43
C LEU A 323 17.08 11.98 -3.63
N ALA A 324 16.09 11.90 -4.49
CA ALA A 324 15.16 13.00 -4.75
C ALA A 324 13.89 12.94 -3.89
N GLY A 325 13.40 11.75 -3.56
CA GLY A 325 12.11 11.53 -2.91
C GLY A 325 12.15 11.80 -1.41
N ASP A 326 13.02 11.10 -0.72
CA ASP A 326 13.07 11.13 0.74
C ASP A 326 13.31 12.54 1.31
N PRO A 327 14.25 13.37 0.79
CA PRO A 327 14.43 14.74 1.29
C PRO A 327 13.20 15.64 1.09
N GLN A 328 12.47 15.46 0.00
CA GLN A 328 11.27 16.27 -0.27
C GLN A 328 10.10 15.88 0.63
N GLU A 329 9.94 14.59 0.89
CA GLU A 329 8.96 14.09 1.84
C GLU A 329 9.27 14.55 3.26
N LEU A 330 10.49 14.35 3.73
CA LEU A 330 10.93 14.81 5.06
C LEU A 330 10.71 16.31 5.23
N THR A 331 11.07 17.11 4.23
CA THR A 331 10.82 18.56 4.26
C THR A 331 9.33 18.88 4.36
N ALA A 332 8.46 18.09 3.70
CA ALA A 332 7.01 18.29 3.79
C ALA A 332 6.48 17.92 5.18
N LEU A 333 6.90 16.79 5.74
CA LEU A 333 6.52 16.34 7.08
C LEU A 333 7.01 17.31 8.17
N PHE A 334 8.24 17.81 8.05
CA PHE A 334 8.81 18.77 9.00
C PHE A 334 8.05 20.11 8.97
N LYS A 335 7.68 20.60 7.79
CA LYS A 335 6.90 21.83 7.62
C LYS A 335 5.43 21.73 8.05
N THR A 336 4.94 20.52 8.27
CA THR A 336 3.56 20.26 8.68
C THR A 336 3.52 19.68 10.08
N TYR A 337 3.74 18.40 10.26
CA TYR A 337 3.71 17.72 11.55
C TYR A 337 4.78 18.26 12.51
N GLY A 338 6.03 18.43 12.03
CA GLY A 338 7.11 18.96 12.84
C GLY A 338 6.81 20.39 13.34
N ALA A 339 6.38 21.29 12.45
CA ALA A 339 6.00 22.65 12.81
C ALA A 339 4.79 22.75 13.75
N ALA A 340 3.94 21.71 13.79
CA ALA A 340 2.81 21.59 14.69
C ALA A 340 3.15 20.83 15.99
N GLY A 341 4.43 20.60 16.29
CA GLY A 341 4.88 20.00 17.56
C GLY A 341 4.75 18.48 17.66
N CYS A 342 4.56 17.78 16.52
CA CYS A 342 4.48 16.32 16.47
C CYS A 342 5.79 15.67 16.94
N GLN A 343 5.68 14.60 17.74
CA GLN A 343 6.80 13.81 18.27
C GLN A 343 6.79 12.37 17.75
N ALA A 344 6.09 12.12 16.65
CA ALA A 344 5.90 10.78 16.10
C ALA A 344 7.21 10.14 15.65
N LEU A 345 7.22 8.81 15.71
CA LEU A 345 8.25 8.00 15.08
C LEU A 345 7.91 7.78 13.61
N LEU A 346 8.86 8.10 12.74
CA LEU A 346 8.76 7.94 11.29
C LEU A 346 9.40 6.62 10.87
N GLY A 347 8.76 5.90 9.97
CA GLY A 347 9.32 4.71 9.37
C GLY A 347 8.81 4.45 7.96
N SER A 348 9.35 3.42 7.32
CA SER A 348 8.87 2.92 6.04
C SER A 348 9.05 1.40 5.95
N ILE A 349 7.98 0.69 5.67
CA ILE A 349 7.97 -0.77 5.43
C ILE A 349 8.84 -1.18 4.25
N LYS A 350 9.13 -0.22 3.35
CA LYS A 350 9.94 -0.49 2.15
C LYS A 350 11.35 -0.95 2.49
N SER A 351 11.87 -0.59 3.67
CA SER A 351 13.14 -1.13 4.15
C SER A 351 13.08 -2.64 4.40
N ASN A 352 11.90 -3.21 4.65
CA ASN A 352 11.71 -4.64 4.85
C ASN A 352 11.37 -5.38 3.55
N VAL A 353 10.47 -4.85 2.72
CA VAL A 353 9.83 -5.58 1.61
C VAL A 353 10.15 -5.00 0.23
N GLY A 354 10.88 -3.88 0.14
CA GLY A 354 11.05 -3.12 -1.09
C GLY A 354 9.80 -2.30 -1.44
N HIS A 355 9.80 -1.70 -2.62
CA HIS A 355 8.73 -0.85 -3.10
C HIS A 355 7.73 -1.63 -3.95
N ALA A 356 6.61 -2.07 -3.37
CA ALA A 356 5.55 -2.84 -4.03
C ALA A 356 4.60 -1.96 -4.88
N GLN A 357 5.10 -0.90 -5.50
CA GLN A 357 4.36 -0.03 -6.44
C GLN A 357 2.93 0.30 -5.97
N ALA A 358 1.89 -0.12 -6.72
CA ALA A 358 0.48 0.15 -6.37
C ALA A 358 0.10 -0.38 -4.98
N ALA A 359 0.69 -1.49 -4.53
CA ALA A 359 0.40 -2.10 -3.24
C ALA A 359 1.15 -1.45 -2.06
N SER A 360 2.17 -0.62 -2.32
CA SER A 360 3.07 -0.13 -1.27
C SER A 360 2.38 0.64 -0.16
N GLY A 361 1.40 1.48 -0.49
CA GLY A 361 0.62 2.22 0.52
C GLY A 361 -0.28 1.32 1.36
N MET A 362 -0.76 0.20 0.81
CA MET A 362 -1.56 -0.77 1.56
C MET A 362 -0.69 -1.56 2.55
N LEU A 363 0.51 -1.99 2.13
CA LEU A 363 1.44 -2.64 3.04
C LEU A 363 1.81 -1.73 4.21
N GLY A 364 2.03 -0.43 3.94
CA GLY A 364 2.27 0.58 4.97
C GLY A 364 1.05 0.80 5.88
N LEU A 365 -0.15 0.84 5.34
CA LEU A 365 -1.39 0.95 6.12
C LEU A 365 -1.58 -0.28 7.02
N ILE A 366 -1.37 -1.48 6.51
CA ILE A 366 -1.47 -2.72 7.32
C ILE A 366 -0.40 -2.73 8.42
N LYS A 367 0.85 -2.33 8.13
CA LYS A 367 1.88 -2.15 9.16
C LYS A 367 1.42 -1.19 10.26
N LEU A 368 0.82 -0.06 9.90
CA LEU A 368 0.31 0.92 10.85
C LEU A 368 -0.80 0.33 11.74
N LEU A 369 -1.76 -0.40 11.14
CA LEU A 369 -2.84 -1.07 11.88
C LEU A 369 -2.30 -2.15 12.84
N LEU A 370 -1.31 -2.93 12.40
CA LEU A 370 -0.65 -3.94 13.22
C LEU A 370 0.14 -3.31 14.37
N ALA A 371 0.88 -2.23 14.11
CA ALA A 371 1.59 -1.49 15.14
C ALA A 371 0.63 -0.96 16.22
N GLY A 372 -0.53 -0.42 15.80
CA GLY A 372 -1.60 0.01 16.72
C GLY A 372 -2.19 -1.13 17.52
N ARG A 373 -2.44 -2.28 16.89
CA ARG A 373 -2.97 -3.49 17.54
C ARG A 373 -2.00 -4.04 18.59
N HIS A 374 -0.73 -4.16 18.23
CA HIS A 374 0.30 -4.73 19.12
C HIS A 374 0.88 -3.72 20.13
N GLY A 375 0.52 -2.44 20.03
CA GLY A 375 1.02 -1.41 20.93
C GLY A 375 2.52 -1.15 20.82
N HIS A 376 3.10 -1.41 19.67
CA HIS A 376 4.52 -1.20 19.40
C HIS A 376 4.74 -0.66 18.00
N ILE A 377 5.72 0.22 17.84
CA ILE A 377 6.17 0.75 16.55
C ILE A 377 7.41 -0.03 16.12
N PRO A 378 7.36 -0.78 15.01
CA PRO A 378 8.51 -1.54 14.52
C PRO A 378 9.58 -0.64 13.92
N PRO A 379 10.86 -1.06 13.92
CA PRO A 379 11.94 -0.27 13.37
C PRO A 379 11.84 -0.14 11.85
N THR A 380 12.45 0.94 11.36
CA THR A 380 12.84 1.09 9.97
C THR A 380 14.27 0.58 9.84
N LEU A 381 14.52 -0.34 8.93
CA LEU A 381 15.85 -0.91 8.76
C LEU A 381 16.80 0.15 8.20
N PHE A 382 18.10 0.02 8.51
CA PHE A 382 19.17 0.94 8.08
C PHE A 382 19.00 2.39 8.57
N SER A 383 18.35 2.59 9.70
CA SER A 383 18.03 3.91 10.26
C SER A 383 19.14 4.45 11.21
N ASP A 384 20.25 3.74 11.37
CA ASP A 384 21.36 4.12 12.26
C ASP A 384 22.11 5.36 11.78
N ASN A 385 22.09 5.65 10.46
CA ASN A 385 22.68 6.83 9.84
C ASN A 385 21.60 7.65 9.12
N PRO A 386 20.78 8.44 9.87
CA PRO A 386 19.71 9.21 9.27
C PRO A 386 20.25 10.28 8.31
N THR A 387 19.49 10.53 7.24
CA THR A 387 19.89 11.50 6.21
C THR A 387 20.18 12.88 6.81
N LYS A 388 21.25 13.51 6.37
CA LYS A 388 21.68 14.87 6.76
C LYS A 388 21.04 15.98 5.90
N THR A 389 20.15 15.61 4.98
CA THR A 389 19.47 16.57 4.10
C THR A 389 18.42 17.42 4.83
N VAL A 390 18.04 17.02 6.04
CA VAL A 390 17.13 17.76 6.94
C VAL A 390 17.76 17.88 8.32
N ASP A 391 17.35 18.91 9.05
CA ASP A 391 17.75 19.12 10.44
C ASP A 391 16.74 18.43 11.37
N TRP A 392 17.08 17.20 11.83
CA TRP A 392 16.25 16.42 12.71
C TRP A 392 15.99 17.08 14.06
N ASP A 393 16.94 17.88 14.55
CA ASP A 393 16.84 18.57 15.83
C ASP A 393 15.88 19.77 15.79
N SER A 394 15.55 20.27 14.58
CA SER A 394 14.60 21.36 14.37
C SER A 394 13.15 20.95 14.60
N THR A 395 12.86 19.65 14.76
CA THR A 395 11.50 19.10 14.96
C THR A 395 11.51 17.99 16.01
N GLY A 396 10.33 17.56 16.45
CA GLY A 396 10.19 16.39 17.34
C GLY A 396 10.16 15.05 16.60
N LEU A 397 10.13 15.03 15.25
CA LEU A 397 10.09 13.81 14.47
C LEU A 397 11.43 13.07 14.54
N ARG A 398 11.36 11.74 14.65
CA ARG A 398 12.54 10.87 14.73
C ARG A 398 12.30 9.59 13.95
N LEU A 399 13.36 8.93 13.47
CA LEU A 399 13.25 7.60 12.88
C LEU A 399 13.00 6.54 13.97
N ALA A 400 12.15 5.56 13.65
CA ALA A 400 12.00 4.36 14.46
C ALA A 400 13.22 3.45 14.24
N THR A 401 14.17 3.41 15.18
CA THR A 401 15.43 2.65 15.06
C THR A 401 15.38 1.29 15.75
N LYS A 402 14.38 1.05 16.59
CA LYS A 402 14.15 -0.21 17.32
C LYS A 402 12.65 -0.41 17.51
N LEU A 403 12.25 -1.54 18.04
CA LEU A 403 10.87 -1.78 18.48
C LEU A 403 10.56 -0.87 19.70
N HIS A 404 9.65 0.10 19.51
CA HIS A 404 9.26 1.06 20.54
C HIS A 404 7.87 0.76 21.08
N PRO A 405 7.63 0.79 22.39
CA PRO A 405 6.28 0.83 22.92
C PRO A 405 5.50 2.02 22.36
N TRP A 406 4.24 1.81 22.05
CA TRP A 406 3.34 2.86 21.58
C TRP A 406 2.19 3.04 22.57
N GLU A 407 2.38 3.96 23.48
CA GLU A 407 1.36 4.26 24.50
C GLU A 407 0.14 4.93 23.86
N PRO A 408 -1.07 4.51 24.24
CA PRO A 408 -2.29 5.16 23.78
C PRO A 408 -2.53 6.47 24.52
N LYS A 409 -3.10 7.45 23.84
CA LYS A 409 -3.69 8.64 24.43
C LYS A 409 -5.21 8.44 24.55
N ASP A 410 -5.75 8.50 25.77
CA ASP A 410 -7.18 8.27 26.02
C ASP A 410 -7.73 6.96 25.42
N GLY A 411 -6.93 5.89 25.47
CA GLY A 411 -7.30 4.60 24.91
C GLY A 411 -7.21 4.49 23.39
N VAL A 412 -6.62 5.48 22.70
CA VAL A 412 -6.49 5.51 21.24
C VAL A 412 -5.05 5.78 20.81
N ARG A 413 -4.57 5.10 19.77
CA ARG A 413 -3.30 5.38 19.08
C ARG A 413 -3.59 6.05 17.75
N TYR A 414 -2.96 7.19 17.49
CA TYR A 414 -3.13 7.93 16.23
C TYR A 414 -1.89 7.78 15.37
N GLY A 415 -2.09 7.37 14.12
CA GLY A 415 -1.00 7.24 13.17
C GLY A 415 -1.37 7.70 11.78
N ALA A 416 -0.36 7.97 10.96
CA ALA A 416 -0.53 8.44 9.60
C ALA A 416 0.21 7.53 8.60
N ALA A 417 -0.30 7.46 7.36
CA ALA A 417 0.34 6.75 6.26
C ALA A 417 0.37 7.61 4.99
N SER A 418 1.52 7.63 4.30
CA SER A 418 1.74 8.37 3.05
C SER A 418 2.04 7.44 1.89
N SER A 419 1.53 7.77 0.70
CA SER A 419 1.95 7.12 -0.53
C SER A 419 1.91 8.11 -1.69
N PHE A 420 3.05 8.26 -2.40
CA PHE A 420 3.24 9.27 -3.45
C PHE A 420 3.58 8.59 -4.77
N GLY A 421 2.74 8.77 -5.78
CA GLY A 421 2.87 8.13 -7.07
C GLY A 421 3.81 8.87 -8.02
N ALA A 422 4.54 8.12 -8.81
CA ALA A 422 5.46 8.63 -9.84
C ALA A 422 4.76 9.50 -10.90
N GLY A 423 3.45 9.31 -11.10
CA GLY A 423 2.61 10.17 -11.96
C GLY A 423 2.25 11.51 -11.35
N GLY A 424 2.68 11.80 -10.11
CA GLY A 424 2.38 13.03 -9.38
C GLY A 424 1.15 12.97 -8.47
N SER A 425 0.42 11.86 -8.44
CA SER A 425 -0.69 11.62 -7.51
C SER A 425 -0.15 11.30 -6.12
N ASN A 426 -0.67 11.93 -5.10
CA ASN A 426 -0.28 11.74 -3.70
C ASN A 426 -1.50 11.34 -2.88
N ALA A 427 -1.32 10.46 -1.91
CA ALA A 427 -2.34 10.06 -0.94
C ALA A 427 -1.77 10.09 0.49
N HIS A 428 -2.60 10.51 1.45
CA HIS A 428 -2.25 10.55 2.86
C HIS A 428 -3.48 10.24 3.71
N ALA A 429 -3.29 9.39 4.73
CA ALA A 429 -4.33 8.93 5.63
C ALA A 429 -3.95 9.16 7.09
N ILE A 430 -4.94 9.43 7.95
CA ILE A 430 -4.80 9.46 9.41
C ILE A 430 -5.81 8.48 9.99
N ILE A 431 -5.32 7.58 10.82
CA ILE A 431 -6.07 6.46 11.40
C ILE A 431 -6.02 6.54 12.91
N ALA A 432 -7.17 6.33 13.56
CA ALA A 432 -7.30 6.14 14.99
C ALA A 432 -7.49 4.64 15.29
N MET A 433 -6.62 4.05 16.09
CA MET A 433 -6.62 2.64 16.42
C MET A 433 -6.93 2.48 17.92
N PRO A 434 -8.03 1.77 18.29
CA PRO A 434 -8.36 1.56 19.69
C PRO A 434 -7.29 0.72 20.39
N ALA A 435 -6.88 1.14 21.58
CA ALA A 435 -6.06 0.32 22.46
C ALA A 435 -6.95 -0.74 23.13
N GLY A 436 -6.60 -2.00 23.04
CA GLY A 436 -7.34 -3.09 23.67
C GLY A 436 -8.14 -4.01 22.75
N CYS A 437 -8.02 -3.87 21.43
CA CYS A 437 -8.55 -4.87 20.48
C CYS A 437 -7.60 -6.06 20.27
N GLY A 438 -6.82 -6.43 21.27
CA GLY A 438 -5.68 -7.35 21.19
C GLY A 438 -5.91 -8.76 21.77
N GLU A 439 -7.16 -9.22 22.02
CA GLU A 439 -7.43 -10.61 22.36
C GLU A 439 -8.60 -11.16 21.55
#